data_715435f21178b431ea371417cd752ee0
#
_entry.id   715435f21178b431ea371417cd752ee0
#
_cell.length_a   1.000
_cell.length_b   1.000
_cell.length_c   1.000
_cell.angle_alpha   90.00
_cell.angle_beta   90.00
_cell.angle_gamma   90.00
#
_symmetry.space_group_name_H-M   'P 1'
#
loop_
_entity.id
_entity.type
_entity.pdbx_description
1 polymer ?
#
loop_
_entity_poly.entity_id
_entity_poly.type
_entity_poly.pdbx_seq_one_letter_code
_entity_poly.pdbx_strand_id
1 'polypeptide(L)'
;MPGILRAAGDVQRRNISAFRTHDWRDHFERLGKGIIIADTASMMLQHWTTEGEMRLYPTSVPLTDELTKRGYTEVVEKRKNPGWAPTPSMRERNPEWPAYVEGGDPTNPLGTRALYLSWTYYRIHGTQDTRKIGRKSSNGCIGLYNRQIEEVYDRAPIGTQVKLI
;
A
#
# COMPACT_ATOMS: atom_id res chain seq x y z
N MET A 1 19.74 4.45 36.58
CA MET A 1 20.33 4.43 35.22
C MET A 1 19.35 4.99 34.21
N PRO A 2 19.37 6.29 33.94
CA PRO A 2 18.36 6.93 33.10
C PRO A 2 18.62 6.88 31.59
N GLY A 3 19.76 6.36 31.15
CA GLY A 3 20.17 6.47 29.73
C GLY A 3 19.43 5.60 28.73
N ILE A 4 18.95 4.43 29.13
CA ILE A 4 18.30 3.47 28.24
C ILE A 4 16.86 3.89 27.88
N LEU A 5 16.16 4.50 28.83
CA LEU A 5 14.79 5.01 28.63
C LEU A 5 14.74 6.25 27.71
N ARG A 6 15.81 7.06 27.69
CA ARG A 6 15.89 8.21 26.78
C ARG A 6 16.06 7.79 25.32
N ALA A 7 16.86 6.76 25.05
CA ALA A 7 17.07 6.28 23.69
C ALA A 7 15.78 5.69 23.08
N ALA A 8 15.02 4.94 23.84
CA ALA A 8 13.74 4.38 23.39
C ALA A 8 12.69 5.49 23.13
N GLY A 9 12.63 6.49 23.97
CA GLY A 9 11.74 7.63 23.78
C GLY A 9 12.06 8.47 22.54
N ASP A 10 13.33 8.65 22.25
CA ASP A 10 13.78 9.39 21.07
C ASP A 10 13.49 8.65 19.76
N VAL A 11 13.60 7.34 19.74
CA VAL A 11 13.24 6.51 18.57
C VAL A 11 11.75 6.60 18.28
N GLN A 12 10.89 6.55 19.28
CA GLN A 12 9.44 6.71 19.11
C GLN A 12 9.06 8.08 18.56
N ARG A 13 9.67 9.14 19.07
CA ARG A 13 9.42 10.52 18.61
C ARG A 13 9.81 10.73 17.16
N ARG A 14 10.89 10.15 16.68
CA ARG A 14 11.31 10.24 15.27
C ARG A 14 10.31 9.60 14.34
N ASN A 15 9.74 8.46 14.70
CA ASN A 15 8.74 7.77 13.90
C ASN A 15 7.43 8.57 13.80
N ILE A 16 7.03 9.26 14.86
CA ILE A 16 5.82 10.10 14.87
C ILE A 16 6.04 11.40 14.09
N SER A 17 7.23 11.99 14.14
CA SER A 17 7.53 13.28 13.50
C SER A 17 7.58 13.21 11.96
N ALA A 18 7.76 12.03 11.39
CA ALA A 18 7.74 11.81 9.95
C ALA A 18 6.34 11.70 9.35
N PHE A 19 5.32 11.55 10.19
CA PHE A 19 3.94 11.40 9.75
C PHE A 19 3.32 12.73 9.33
N ARG A 20 2.69 12.74 8.15
CA ARG A 20 1.92 13.88 7.64
C ARG A 20 0.52 13.43 7.23
N THR A 21 -0.49 14.15 7.71
CA THR A 21 -1.86 14.00 7.24
C THR A 21 -2.07 14.88 6.02
N HIS A 22 -2.73 14.33 5.00
CA HIS A 22 -3.16 15.06 3.82
C HIS A 22 -4.65 15.39 3.92
N ASP A 23 -5.08 16.49 3.36
CA ASP A 23 -6.50 16.77 3.08
C ASP A 23 -6.77 16.37 1.63
N TRP A 24 -7.78 15.54 1.40
CA TRP A 24 -8.11 15.09 0.06
C TRP A 24 -8.48 16.23 -0.89
N ARG A 25 -8.99 17.34 -0.34
CA ARG A 25 -9.38 18.54 -1.12
C ARG A 25 -8.20 19.24 -1.77
N ASP A 26 -7.01 19.06 -1.24
CA ASP A 26 -5.78 19.58 -1.86
C ASP A 26 -5.37 18.81 -3.10
N HIS A 27 -5.96 17.64 -3.33
CA HIS A 27 -5.56 16.72 -4.39
C HIS A 27 -6.67 16.36 -5.37
N PHE A 28 -7.94 16.45 -4.98
CA PHE A 28 -9.10 16.05 -5.77
C PHE A 28 -10.21 17.08 -5.68
N GLU A 29 -10.95 17.23 -6.76
CA GLU A 29 -12.07 18.22 -6.84
C GLU A 29 -13.31 17.77 -6.05
N ARG A 30 -13.50 16.46 -5.92
CA ARG A 30 -14.66 15.87 -5.24
C ARG A 30 -14.35 14.51 -4.63
N LEU A 31 -15.11 14.15 -3.61
CA LEU A 31 -14.97 12.86 -2.93
C LEU A 31 -15.32 11.67 -3.86
N GLY A 32 -16.37 11.81 -4.68
CA GLY A 32 -16.80 10.77 -5.61
C GLY A 32 -17.08 9.44 -4.91
N LYS A 33 -16.49 8.38 -5.41
CA LYS A 33 -16.56 7.02 -4.84
C LYS A 33 -15.53 6.75 -3.73
N GLY A 34 -15.01 7.81 -3.12
CA GLY A 34 -13.95 7.73 -2.14
C GLY A 34 -12.58 8.02 -2.73
N ILE A 35 -11.61 8.21 -1.85
CA ILE A 35 -10.26 8.63 -2.20
C ILE A 35 -9.24 7.85 -1.38
N ILE A 36 -8.15 7.44 -2.02
CA ILE A 36 -6.98 6.90 -1.39
C ILE A 36 -5.78 7.78 -1.73
N ILE A 37 -5.05 8.22 -0.71
CA ILE A 37 -3.74 8.86 -0.88
C ILE A 37 -2.70 7.96 -0.22
N ALA A 38 -1.78 7.41 -1.01
CA ALA A 38 -0.64 6.63 -0.54
C ALA A 38 0.60 7.51 -0.57
N ASP A 39 1.10 7.86 0.61
CA ASP A 39 2.30 8.67 0.79
C ASP A 39 3.51 7.76 0.94
N THR A 40 4.38 7.74 -0.06
CA THR A 40 5.55 6.87 -0.08
C THR A 40 6.65 7.36 0.87
N ALA A 41 6.69 8.63 1.23
CA ALA A 41 7.67 9.18 2.16
C ALA A 41 7.33 8.82 3.62
N SER A 42 6.07 8.96 4.02
CA SER A 42 5.61 8.60 5.37
C SER A 42 5.26 7.12 5.52
N MET A 43 5.16 6.37 4.41
CA MET A 43 4.75 4.96 4.38
C MET A 43 3.38 4.74 5.00
N MET A 44 2.44 5.61 4.64
CA MET A 44 1.07 5.59 5.13
C MET A 44 0.08 5.72 3.98
N LEU A 45 -1.05 5.07 4.13
CA LEU A 45 -2.20 5.18 3.23
C LEU A 45 -3.35 5.81 4.00
N GLN A 46 -3.92 6.89 3.44
CA GLN A 46 -5.15 7.50 3.92
C GLN A 46 -6.29 7.11 2.98
N HIS A 47 -7.36 6.61 3.55
CA HIS A 47 -8.57 6.23 2.82
C HIS A 47 -9.76 7.02 3.34
N TRP A 48 -10.35 7.85 2.48
CA TRP A 48 -11.66 8.46 2.70
C TRP A 48 -12.72 7.62 2.02
N THR A 49 -13.65 7.11 2.81
CA THR A 49 -14.77 6.31 2.30
C THR A 49 -15.73 7.16 1.47
N THR A 50 -16.70 6.53 0.82
CA THR A 50 -17.78 7.23 0.09
C THR A 50 -18.58 8.19 0.97
N GLU A 51 -18.53 8.02 2.28
CA GLU A 51 -19.20 8.87 3.29
C GLU A 51 -18.26 9.96 3.84
N GLY A 52 -16.99 9.97 3.42
CA GLY A 52 -16.00 10.95 3.85
C GLY A 52 -15.30 10.61 5.16
N GLU A 53 -15.50 9.41 5.70
CA GLU A 53 -14.77 8.92 6.88
C GLU A 53 -13.33 8.59 6.50
N MET A 54 -12.36 9.17 7.20
CA MET A 54 -10.94 8.93 6.95
C MET A 54 -10.39 7.84 7.87
N ARG A 55 -9.65 6.92 7.26
CA ARG A 55 -8.89 5.86 7.93
C ARG A 55 -7.45 5.86 7.46
N LEU A 56 -6.59 5.42 8.35
CA LEU A 56 -5.14 5.52 8.20
C LEU A 56 -4.50 4.17 8.40
N TYR A 57 -3.59 3.79 7.49
CA TYR A 57 -2.93 2.50 7.51
C TYR A 57 -1.43 2.61 7.21
N PRO A 58 -0.56 1.92 7.97
CA PRO A 58 0.85 1.80 7.62
C PRO A 58 1.00 0.90 6.39
N THR A 59 2.00 1.20 5.56
CA THR A 59 2.22 0.47 4.31
C THR A 59 3.67 0.07 4.10
N SER A 60 3.89 -0.92 3.26
CA SER A 60 5.13 -1.06 2.52
C SER A 60 5.09 -0.15 1.29
N VAL A 61 6.25 0.29 0.85
CA VAL A 61 6.40 1.15 -0.33
C VAL A 61 7.51 0.62 -1.22
N PRO A 62 7.61 1.08 -2.49
CA PRO A 62 8.65 0.62 -3.41
C PRO A 62 10.07 0.80 -2.86
N LEU A 63 10.96 -0.13 -3.23
CA LEU A 63 12.35 -0.16 -2.80
C LEU A 63 13.13 1.09 -3.20
N THR A 64 12.89 1.59 -4.41
CA THR A 64 13.63 2.69 -5.01
C THR A 64 12.69 3.68 -5.69
N ASP A 65 13.19 4.88 -5.98
CA ASP A 65 12.42 5.88 -6.71
C ASP A 65 12.09 5.44 -8.14
N GLU A 66 12.98 4.69 -8.78
CA GLU A 66 12.75 4.15 -10.14
C GLU A 66 11.57 3.17 -10.19
N LEU A 67 11.30 2.46 -9.09
CA LEU A 67 10.16 1.56 -8.95
C LEU A 67 8.89 2.27 -8.45
N THR A 68 9.01 3.55 -8.08
CA THR A 68 7.92 4.32 -7.50
C THR A 68 7.22 5.15 -8.57
N LYS A 69 6.01 4.76 -8.94
CA LYS A 69 5.16 5.57 -9.80
C LYS A 69 4.29 6.48 -8.94
N ARG A 70 4.33 7.79 -9.21
CA ARG A 70 3.54 8.79 -8.51
C ARG A 70 2.54 9.43 -9.47
N GLY A 71 1.45 9.94 -8.93
CA GLY A 71 0.40 10.61 -9.70
C GLY A 71 -0.97 10.02 -9.44
N TYR A 72 -1.90 10.30 -10.35
CA TYR A 72 -3.30 9.94 -10.23
C TYR A 72 -3.63 8.65 -10.96
N THR A 73 -4.45 7.83 -10.32
CA THR A 73 -4.98 6.58 -10.85
C THR A 73 -6.34 6.30 -10.19
N GLU A 74 -6.89 5.15 -10.44
CA GLU A 74 -8.15 4.71 -9.81
C GLU A 74 -8.18 3.20 -9.65
N VAL A 75 -9.03 2.71 -8.77
CA VAL A 75 -9.32 1.29 -8.62
C VAL A 75 -10.21 0.83 -9.77
N VAL A 76 -9.71 -0.08 -10.58
CA VAL A 76 -10.43 -0.62 -11.75
C VAL A 76 -10.91 -2.05 -11.57
N GLU A 77 -10.29 -2.79 -10.66
CA GLU A 77 -10.64 -4.18 -10.36
C GLU A 77 -10.32 -4.51 -8.90
N LYS A 78 -11.07 -5.45 -8.33
CA LYS A 78 -10.88 -5.94 -6.96
C LYS A 78 -10.91 -7.46 -6.95
N ARG A 79 -9.98 -8.09 -6.24
CA ARG A 79 -9.93 -9.55 -6.09
C ARG A 79 -9.71 -9.99 -4.65
N LYS A 80 -10.47 -11.02 -4.25
CA LYS A 80 -10.23 -11.78 -3.01
C LYS A 80 -9.29 -12.94 -3.36
N ASN A 81 -8.32 -13.19 -2.47
CA ASN A 81 -7.31 -14.23 -2.65
C ASN A 81 -6.73 -14.21 -4.08
N PRO A 82 -6.11 -13.09 -4.50
CA PRO A 82 -5.61 -12.96 -5.85
C PRO A 82 -4.44 -13.91 -6.10
N GLY A 83 -4.39 -14.55 -7.27
CA GLY A 83 -3.18 -15.21 -7.73
C GLY A 83 -2.10 -14.19 -8.09
N TRP A 84 -0.86 -14.59 -8.02
CA TRP A 84 0.27 -13.72 -8.32
C TRP A 84 1.22 -14.35 -9.35
N ALA A 85 1.65 -13.53 -10.30
CA ALA A 85 2.76 -13.84 -11.19
C ALA A 85 3.73 -12.66 -11.19
N PRO A 86 5.04 -12.92 -11.16
CA PRO A 86 6.01 -11.85 -11.31
C PRO A 86 5.89 -11.19 -12.69
N THR A 87 6.10 -9.86 -12.73
CA THR A 87 6.16 -9.14 -14.00
C THR A 87 7.40 -9.56 -14.80
N PRO A 88 7.46 -9.30 -16.12
CA PRO A 88 8.67 -9.58 -16.91
C PRO A 88 9.94 -8.96 -16.32
N SER A 89 9.89 -7.71 -15.88
CA SER A 89 11.04 -7.03 -15.26
C SER A 89 11.44 -7.62 -13.91
N MET A 90 10.49 -8.11 -13.13
CA MET A 90 10.78 -8.85 -11.89
C MET A 90 11.50 -10.17 -12.18
N ARG A 91 11.08 -10.89 -13.22
CA ARG A 91 11.73 -12.14 -13.64
C ARG A 91 13.13 -11.94 -14.18
N GLU A 92 13.37 -10.82 -14.85
CA GLU A 92 14.74 -10.46 -15.27
C GLU A 92 15.66 -10.24 -14.08
N ARG A 93 15.18 -9.56 -13.04
CA ARG A 93 15.97 -9.31 -11.83
C ARG A 93 16.14 -10.56 -10.97
N ASN A 94 15.17 -11.45 -10.98
CA ASN A 94 15.18 -12.69 -10.20
C ASN A 94 14.52 -13.84 -10.97
N PRO A 95 15.28 -14.53 -11.85
CA PRO A 95 14.75 -15.63 -12.66
C PRO A 95 14.26 -16.84 -11.84
N GLU A 96 14.66 -16.94 -10.57
CA GLU A 96 14.30 -18.06 -9.69
C GLU A 96 12.88 -17.94 -9.10
N TRP A 97 12.22 -16.78 -9.25
CA TRP A 97 10.87 -16.63 -8.76
C TRP A 97 9.91 -17.56 -9.50
N PRO A 98 8.91 -18.12 -8.80
CA PRO A 98 7.92 -18.98 -9.43
C PRO A 98 7.16 -18.23 -10.53
N ALA A 99 6.76 -18.94 -11.56
CA ALA A 99 5.98 -18.36 -12.66
C ALA A 99 4.60 -17.89 -12.20
N TYR A 100 4.03 -18.55 -11.18
CA TYR A 100 2.73 -18.25 -10.62
C TYR A 100 2.61 -18.79 -9.19
N VAL A 101 1.88 -18.07 -8.35
CA VAL A 101 1.52 -18.49 -6.99
C VAL A 101 0.00 -18.37 -6.86
N GLU A 102 -0.63 -19.46 -6.44
CA GLU A 102 -2.08 -19.51 -6.26
C GLU A 102 -2.58 -18.53 -5.19
N GLY A 103 -3.83 -18.06 -5.36
CA GLY A 103 -4.52 -17.29 -4.33
C GLY A 103 -4.76 -18.12 -3.08
N GLY A 104 -4.45 -17.54 -1.92
CA GLY A 104 -4.55 -18.25 -0.63
C GLY A 104 -3.30 -19.03 -0.23
N ASP A 105 -2.32 -19.17 -1.11
CA ASP A 105 -1.04 -19.76 -0.76
C ASP A 105 -0.31 -18.87 0.27
N PRO A 106 0.24 -19.44 1.36
CA PRO A 106 0.98 -18.68 2.37
C PRO A 106 2.19 -17.91 1.84
N THR A 107 2.72 -18.29 0.68
CA THR A 107 3.86 -17.62 0.03
C THR A 107 3.44 -16.54 -0.96
N ASN A 108 2.13 -16.36 -1.19
CA ASN A 108 1.64 -15.37 -2.14
C ASN A 108 1.86 -13.93 -1.62
N PRO A 109 2.67 -13.12 -2.34
CA PRO A 109 3.02 -11.79 -1.87
C PRO A 109 1.87 -10.77 -1.88
N LEU A 110 0.75 -11.08 -2.52
CA LEU A 110 -0.42 -10.18 -2.57
C LEU A 110 -1.35 -10.33 -1.36
N GLY A 111 -1.13 -11.34 -0.52
CA GLY A 111 -1.98 -11.56 0.64
C GLY A 111 -3.44 -11.89 0.27
N THR A 112 -4.38 -11.43 1.10
CA THR A 112 -5.79 -11.85 1.03
C THR A 112 -6.66 -11.04 0.09
N ARG A 113 -6.25 -9.82 -0.26
CA ARG A 113 -7.03 -8.89 -1.10
C ARG A 113 -6.11 -8.07 -1.96
N ALA A 114 -6.58 -7.70 -3.15
CA ALA A 114 -5.92 -6.73 -4.01
C ALA A 114 -6.92 -5.77 -4.68
N LEU A 115 -6.52 -4.50 -4.71
CA LEU A 115 -7.15 -3.44 -5.49
C LEU A 115 -6.22 -3.17 -6.68
N TYR A 116 -6.69 -3.43 -7.88
CA TYR A 116 -5.93 -3.21 -9.11
C TYR A 116 -6.14 -1.78 -9.58
N LEU A 117 -5.06 -1.09 -9.86
CA LEU A 117 -5.09 0.30 -10.32
C LEU A 117 -5.15 0.36 -11.85
N SER A 118 -5.53 1.51 -12.39
CA SER A 118 -5.56 1.73 -13.85
C SER A 118 -4.17 1.66 -14.49
N TRP A 119 -3.12 1.78 -13.70
CA TRP A 119 -1.75 1.55 -14.16
C TRP A 119 -1.44 0.05 -14.20
N THR A 120 -0.95 -0.43 -15.32
CA THR A 120 -0.56 -1.83 -15.49
C THR A 120 0.45 -2.26 -14.43
N TYR A 121 0.21 -3.40 -13.79
CA TYR A 121 1.04 -4.01 -12.73
C TYR A 121 1.01 -3.30 -11.36
N TYR A 122 0.34 -2.18 -11.21
CA TYR A 122 0.26 -1.47 -9.93
C TYR A 122 -0.99 -1.88 -9.14
N ARG A 123 -0.78 -2.18 -7.85
CA ARG A 123 -1.84 -2.66 -6.95
C ARG A 123 -1.65 -2.10 -5.54
N ILE A 124 -2.75 -2.04 -4.81
CA ILE A 124 -2.78 -1.93 -3.35
C ILE A 124 -3.26 -3.28 -2.85
N HIS A 125 -2.48 -3.95 -2.02
CA HIS A 125 -2.74 -5.35 -1.67
C HIS A 125 -2.32 -5.70 -0.24
N GLY A 126 -2.69 -6.91 0.24
CA GLY A 126 -2.21 -7.46 1.49
C GLY A 126 -0.76 -7.96 1.39
N THR A 127 -0.30 -8.64 2.41
CA THR A 127 1.04 -9.24 2.40
C THR A 127 1.06 -10.54 3.23
N GLN A 128 1.82 -11.52 2.77
CA GLN A 128 2.15 -12.70 3.53
C GLN A 128 3.30 -12.43 4.53
N ASP A 129 4.03 -11.35 4.36
CA ASP A 129 5.20 -11.01 5.17
C ASP A 129 5.02 -9.66 5.86
N THR A 130 4.60 -9.71 7.13
CA THR A 130 4.34 -8.52 7.95
C THR A 130 5.56 -7.66 8.20
N ARG A 131 6.78 -8.21 8.04
CA ARG A 131 8.04 -7.47 8.21
C ARG A 131 8.24 -6.40 7.15
N LYS A 132 7.54 -6.50 6.03
CA LYS A 132 7.58 -5.52 4.93
C LYS A 132 6.91 -4.19 5.27
N ILE A 133 5.90 -4.21 6.15
CA ILE A 133 5.13 -3.01 6.49
C ILE A 133 6.01 -1.98 7.22
N GLY A 134 5.89 -0.71 6.84
CA GLY A 134 6.73 0.37 7.33
C GLY A 134 8.14 0.41 6.72
N ARG A 135 8.34 -0.27 5.58
CA ARG A 135 9.64 -0.37 4.91
C ARG A 135 9.54 -0.16 3.41
N LYS A 136 10.66 0.25 2.82
CA LYS A 136 10.89 0.20 1.37
C LYS A 136 11.19 -1.24 0.99
N SER A 137 10.23 -1.97 0.49
CA SER A 137 10.32 -3.44 0.32
C SER A 137 9.60 -3.99 -0.91
N SER A 138 8.85 -3.18 -1.66
CA SER A 138 8.07 -3.66 -2.80
C SER A 138 8.74 -3.35 -4.15
N ASN A 139 8.22 -3.98 -5.20
CA ASN A 139 8.64 -3.76 -6.59
C ASN A 139 7.73 -2.75 -7.33
N GLY A 140 6.98 -1.93 -6.62
CA GLY A 140 6.12 -0.89 -7.18
C GLY A 140 4.76 -0.77 -6.49
N CYS A 141 4.27 -1.84 -5.88
CA CYS A 141 2.97 -1.87 -5.23
C CYS A 141 3.00 -1.34 -3.79
N ILE A 142 1.83 -1.02 -3.28
CA ILE A 142 1.60 -0.60 -1.89
C ILE A 142 1.02 -1.77 -1.13
N GLY A 143 1.72 -2.24 -0.10
CA GLY A 143 1.30 -3.38 0.72
C GLY A 143 0.77 -2.94 2.08
N LEU A 144 -0.26 -3.63 2.56
CA LEU A 144 -0.86 -3.46 3.89
C LEU A 144 -0.88 -4.79 4.63
N TYR A 145 -1.09 -4.76 5.94
CA TYR A 145 -1.47 -5.97 6.67
C TYR A 145 -2.76 -6.55 6.08
N ASN A 146 -2.88 -7.87 6.03
CA ASN A 146 -4.06 -8.53 5.46
C ASN A 146 -5.38 -8.04 6.07
N ARG A 147 -5.45 -7.93 7.38
CA ARG A 147 -6.65 -7.42 8.07
C ARG A 147 -7.01 -5.99 7.63
N GLN A 148 -6.02 -5.15 7.39
CA GLN A 148 -6.23 -3.76 6.99
C GLN A 148 -6.63 -3.63 5.53
N ILE A 149 -6.01 -4.38 4.63
CA ILE A 149 -6.45 -4.38 3.23
C ILE A 149 -7.87 -4.93 3.08
N GLU A 150 -8.30 -5.84 3.93
CA GLU A 150 -9.68 -6.32 3.96
C GLU A 150 -10.66 -5.20 4.31
N GLU A 151 -10.33 -4.33 5.28
CA GLU A 151 -11.13 -3.16 5.61
C GLU A 151 -11.21 -2.16 4.44
N VAL A 152 -10.09 -1.86 3.80
CA VAL A 152 -10.04 -0.98 2.62
C VAL A 152 -10.84 -1.59 1.48
N TYR A 153 -10.66 -2.87 1.22
CA TYR A 153 -11.37 -3.61 0.18
C TYR A 153 -12.88 -3.51 0.33
N ASP A 154 -13.39 -3.68 1.54
CA ASP A 154 -14.83 -3.65 1.81
C ASP A 154 -15.43 -2.25 1.63
N ARG A 155 -14.64 -1.19 1.79
CA ARG A 155 -15.12 0.20 1.76
C ARG A 155 -14.70 0.98 0.51
N ALA A 156 -13.77 0.49 -0.28
CA ALA A 156 -13.29 1.12 -1.50
C ALA A 156 -13.91 0.44 -2.73
N PRO A 157 -14.96 1.02 -3.32
CA PRO A 157 -15.55 0.47 -4.54
C PRO A 157 -14.63 0.67 -5.76
N ILE A 158 -14.91 -0.07 -6.84
CA ILE A 158 -14.33 0.25 -8.16
C ILE A 158 -14.67 1.69 -8.51
N GLY A 159 -13.70 2.44 -8.99
CA GLY A 159 -13.81 3.88 -9.24
C GLY A 159 -13.34 4.76 -8.07
N THR A 160 -12.90 4.17 -6.94
CA THR A 160 -12.20 4.93 -5.91
C THR A 160 -11.00 5.63 -6.52
N GLN A 161 -10.91 6.94 -6.32
CA GLN A 161 -9.81 7.76 -6.82
C GLN A 161 -8.56 7.51 -5.98
N VAL A 162 -7.40 7.41 -6.63
CA VAL A 162 -6.14 7.11 -5.94
C VAL A 162 -5.06 8.09 -6.38
N LYS A 163 -4.26 8.55 -5.43
CA LYS A 163 -3.03 9.30 -5.68
C LYS A 163 -1.88 8.68 -4.91
N LEU A 164 -0.79 8.38 -5.62
CA LEU A 164 0.49 8.05 -5.01
C LEU A 164 1.38 9.30 -5.03
N ILE A 165 1.94 9.64 -3.89
CA ILE A 165 2.81 10.80 -3.69
C ILE A 165 4.13 10.42 -3.04
#